data_51da3280ae6481f39f941a87efe600fb
#
_entry.id   51da3280ae6481f39f941a87efe600fb
#
_cell.length_a   1.000
_cell.length_b   1.000
_cell.length_c   1.000
_cell.angle_alpha   90.00
_cell.angle_beta   90.00
_cell.angle_gamma   90.00
#
_symmetry.space_group_name_H-M   'P 1'
#
loop_
_entity.id
_entity.type
_entity.pdbx_description
1 polymer ?
#
loop_
_entity_poly.entity_id
_entity_poly.type
_entity_poly.pdbx_seq_one_letter_code
_entity_poly.pdbx_strand_id
1 'polypeptide(L)'
;MSGKPAKKTNMKIQSLKMTLVFVLTFFIANSVLSDENKPIRLAVAGMSHGHISFILGRPAKGDFELVGVFDTSRVLTQNVKVRYGLAPEIIYHNLEKMLDEVKPEAVVAFGSIFDHLMVVEACAPRGIHVMVEKPLAVSMEHAKRMAELAEKHQIFLLTDYETSWYPTTAQSLKMVHKDGFVGKL
;
A
#
# COMPACT_ATOMS: atom_id res chain seq x y z
N MET A 1 -19.23 2.66 70.40
CA MET A 1 -17.94 3.00 69.74
C MET A 1 -17.83 2.19 68.46
N SER A 2 -18.07 2.84 67.34
CA SER A 2 -18.10 2.18 66.03
C SER A 2 -16.89 2.64 65.22
N GLY A 3 -15.98 1.72 64.95
CA GLY A 3 -14.77 1.94 64.13
C GLY A 3 -15.04 1.70 62.67
N LYS A 4 -14.69 2.69 61.83
CA LYS A 4 -14.84 2.69 60.37
C LYS A 4 -13.84 1.76 59.68
N PRO A 5 -14.27 0.90 58.74
CA PRO A 5 -13.39 0.34 57.73
C PRO A 5 -13.79 0.74 56.29
N ALA A 6 -13.69 2.01 55.90
CA ALA A 6 -14.06 2.43 54.56
C ALA A 6 -12.89 2.94 53.68
N LYS A 7 -11.69 3.13 54.25
CA LYS A 7 -10.56 3.76 53.50
C LYS A 7 -9.69 2.76 52.70
N LYS A 8 -9.59 1.49 53.15
CA LYS A 8 -8.71 0.49 52.49
C LYS A 8 -9.24 -0.05 51.16
N THR A 9 -10.56 -0.11 50.99
CA THR A 9 -11.20 -0.65 49.77
C THR A 9 -11.06 0.30 48.59
N ASN A 10 -11.21 1.62 48.80
CA ASN A 10 -11.08 2.63 47.73
C ASN A 10 -9.65 2.75 47.20
N MET A 11 -8.64 2.54 48.05
CA MET A 11 -7.24 2.62 47.63
C MET A 11 -6.82 1.45 46.71
N LYS A 12 -7.36 0.24 46.94
CA LYS A 12 -7.13 -0.93 46.06
C LYS A 12 -7.80 -0.78 44.73
N ILE A 13 -9.01 -0.21 44.65
CA ILE A 13 -9.75 0.02 43.41
C ILE A 13 -9.07 1.13 42.55
N GLN A 14 -8.55 2.18 43.20
CA GLN A 14 -7.80 3.22 42.48
C GLN A 14 -6.46 2.71 41.94
N SER A 15 -5.73 1.89 42.73
CA SER A 15 -4.49 1.24 42.28
C SER A 15 -4.74 0.33 41.08
N LEU A 16 -5.81 -0.48 41.11
CA LEU A 16 -6.15 -1.41 40.05
C LEU A 16 -6.54 -0.66 38.75
N LYS A 17 -7.29 0.45 38.88
CA LYS A 17 -7.65 1.31 37.73
C LYS A 17 -6.43 1.99 37.10
N MET A 18 -5.50 2.46 37.94
CA MET A 18 -4.26 3.09 37.47
C MET A 18 -3.34 2.09 36.77
N THR A 19 -3.23 0.85 37.30
CA THR A 19 -2.46 -0.23 36.65
C THR A 19 -3.09 -0.64 35.33
N LEU A 20 -4.43 -0.71 35.22
CA LEU A 20 -5.13 -1.06 33.99
C LEU A 20 -4.96 0.02 32.90
N VAL A 21 -5.00 1.30 33.28
CA VAL A 21 -4.73 2.43 32.35
C VAL A 21 -3.28 2.39 31.87
N PHE A 22 -2.31 2.12 32.76
CA PHE A 22 -0.90 2.02 32.37
C PHE A 22 -0.61 0.83 31.44
N VAL A 23 -1.24 -0.31 31.67
CA VAL A 23 -1.13 -1.49 30.79
C VAL A 23 -1.78 -1.21 29.44
N LEU A 24 -2.94 -0.55 29.41
CA LEU A 24 -3.63 -0.21 28.17
C LEU A 24 -2.86 0.83 27.35
N THR A 25 -2.29 1.87 27.97
CA THR A 25 -1.43 2.86 27.29
C THR A 25 -0.11 2.27 26.82
N PHE A 26 0.48 1.31 27.58
CA PHE A 26 1.68 0.61 27.14
C PHE A 26 1.42 -0.32 25.94
N PHE A 27 0.27 -1.00 25.89
CA PHE A 27 -0.14 -1.79 24.72
C PHE A 27 -0.44 -0.91 23.49
N ILE A 28 -1.09 0.24 23.67
CA ILE A 28 -1.36 1.18 22.57
C ILE A 28 -0.06 1.82 22.07
N ALA A 29 0.88 2.16 22.95
CA ALA A 29 2.17 2.73 22.55
C ALA A 29 3.03 1.74 21.76
N ASN A 30 3.00 0.45 22.08
CA ASN A 30 3.73 -0.58 21.33
C ASN A 30 3.08 -0.92 19.97
N SER A 31 1.79 -0.68 19.77
CA SER A 31 1.13 -0.88 18.47
C SER A 31 1.29 0.30 17.51
N VAL A 32 1.80 1.45 17.99
CA VAL A 32 2.06 2.64 17.15
C VAL A 32 3.51 2.72 16.68
N LEU A 33 4.42 1.94 17.28
CA LEU A 33 5.75 1.76 16.73
C LEU A 33 5.64 0.78 15.54
N SER A 34 5.11 1.25 14.40
CA SER A 34 5.32 0.59 13.13
C SER A 34 6.83 0.48 12.94
N ASP A 35 7.29 -0.71 12.62
CA ASP A 35 8.70 -0.98 12.31
C ASP A 35 9.05 -0.22 11.03
N GLU A 36 9.48 1.03 11.15
CA GLU A 36 9.79 1.93 10.01
C GLU A 36 10.83 1.33 9.05
N ASN A 37 11.47 0.23 9.42
CA ASN A 37 12.50 -0.44 8.64
C ASN A 37 12.03 -1.76 7.99
N LYS A 38 10.77 -2.18 8.19
CA LYS A 38 10.29 -3.41 7.57
C LYS A 38 9.96 -3.18 6.10
N PRO A 39 10.51 -3.98 5.16
CA PRO A 39 10.15 -3.91 3.75
C PRO A 39 8.64 -4.11 3.55
N ILE A 40 8.03 -3.28 2.70
CA ILE A 40 6.62 -3.45 2.32
C ILE A 40 6.47 -4.74 1.53
N ARG A 41 5.51 -5.60 1.90
CA ARG A 41 5.16 -6.79 1.12
C ARG A 41 4.36 -6.37 -0.12
N LEU A 42 5.03 -6.34 -1.27
CA LEU A 42 4.51 -5.82 -2.53
C LEU A 42 4.17 -6.95 -3.49
N ALA A 43 3.00 -6.89 -4.13
CA ALA A 43 2.69 -7.75 -5.27
C ALA A 43 2.44 -6.93 -6.54
N VAL A 44 2.58 -7.59 -7.69
CA VAL A 44 2.35 -7.03 -9.02
C VAL A 44 1.13 -7.69 -9.65
N ALA A 45 0.19 -6.90 -10.17
CA ALA A 45 -0.98 -7.36 -10.92
C ALA A 45 -0.94 -6.84 -12.36
N GLY A 46 -0.84 -7.78 -13.33
CA GLY A 46 -0.66 -7.48 -14.74
C GLY A 46 0.78 -7.17 -15.12
N MET A 47 1.16 -7.57 -16.33
CA MET A 47 2.56 -7.48 -16.80
C MET A 47 2.67 -6.89 -18.21
N SER A 48 1.60 -6.29 -18.73
CA SER A 48 1.59 -5.81 -20.12
C SER A 48 2.21 -4.43 -20.29
N HIS A 49 2.31 -3.61 -19.23
CA HIS A 49 2.89 -2.27 -19.30
C HIS A 49 4.39 -2.26 -19.01
N GLY A 50 5.14 -1.47 -19.78
CA GLY A 50 6.62 -1.43 -19.67
C GLY A 50 7.16 -0.92 -18.34
N HIS A 51 6.39 -0.13 -17.59
CA HIS A 51 6.80 0.40 -16.28
C HIS A 51 6.95 -0.68 -15.19
N ILE A 52 6.50 -1.90 -15.44
CA ILE A 52 6.83 -3.05 -14.57
C ILE A 52 8.33 -3.14 -14.29
N SER A 53 9.16 -2.65 -15.20
CA SER A 53 10.62 -2.57 -15.04
C SER A 53 11.05 -1.70 -13.86
N PHE A 54 10.26 -0.73 -13.43
CA PHE A 54 10.55 0.11 -12.26
C PHE A 54 10.48 -0.67 -10.95
N ILE A 55 9.73 -1.76 -10.94
CA ILE A 55 9.65 -2.67 -9.79
C ILE A 55 10.61 -3.85 -9.97
N LEU A 56 10.50 -4.59 -11.07
CA LEU A 56 11.22 -5.84 -11.26
C LEU A 56 12.68 -5.65 -11.71
N GLY A 57 13.00 -4.54 -12.35
CA GLY A 57 14.33 -4.26 -12.91
C GLY A 57 15.23 -3.43 -12.02
N ARG A 58 14.76 -2.95 -10.87
CA ARG A 58 15.56 -2.10 -10.00
C ARG A 58 16.41 -2.92 -9.02
N PRO A 59 17.60 -2.41 -8.64
CA PRO A 59 18.38 -3.01 -7.56
C PRO A 59 17.59 -3.04 -6.25
N ALA A 60 17.73 -4.12 -5.47
CA ALA A 60 17.13 -4.22 -4.15
C ALA A 60 17.66 -3.11 -3.23
N LYS A 61 16.73 -2.37 -2.61
CA LYS A 61 17.02 -1.31 -1.63
C LYS A 61 16.51 -1.64 -0.22
N GLY A 62 15.83 -2.77 -0.06
CA GLY A 62 15.24 -3.17 1.21
C GLY A 62 13.96 -2.43 1.58
N ASP A 63 13.40 -1.63 0.69
CA ASP A 63 12.16 -0.86 0.88
C ASP A 63 10.91 -1.69 0.62
N PHE A 64 10.99 -2.72 -0.20
CA PHE A 64 9.91 -3.72 -0.37
C PHE A 64 10.44 -5.13 -0.61
N GLU A 65 9.59 -6.11 -0.33
CA GLU A 65 9.73 -7.52 -0.66
C GLU A 65 8.68 -7.88 -1.73
N LEU A 66 9.11 -8.36 -2.90
CA LEU A 66 8.21 -8.85 -3.94
C LEU A 66 7.68 -10.22 -3.55
N VAL A 67 6.40 -10.31 -3.18
CA VAL A 67 5.79 -11.54 -2.65
C VAL A 67 4.89 -12.27 -3.65
N GLY A 68 4.50 -11.63 -4.75
CA GLY A 68 3.65 -12.24 -5.78
C GLY A 68 3.58 -11.44 -7.06
N VAL A 69 3.40 -12.13 -8.17
CA VAL A 69 3.22 -11.55 -9.51
C VAL A 69 2.07 -12.28 -10.19
N PHE A 70 1.09 -11.53 -10.66
CA PHE A 70 -0.10 -12.08 -11.32
C PHE A 70 -0.23 -11.59 -12.75
N ASP A 71 -0.52 -12.50 -13.67
CA ASP A 71 -1.08 -12.22 -14.99
C ASP A 71 -1.83 -13.46 -15.51
N THR A 72 -2.91 -13.26 -16.23
CA THR A 72 -3.65 -14.36 -16.88
C THR A 72 -2.88 -14.97 -18.05
N SER A 73 -2.02 -14.20 -18.70
CA SER A 73 -1.22 -14.62 -19.85
C SER A 73 0.00 -15.44 -19.42
N ARG A 74 -0.01 -16.74 -19.74
CA ARG A 74 1.15 -17.62 -19.52
C ARG A 74 2.38 -17.20 -20.31
N VAL A 75 2.18 -16.58 -21.48
CA VAL A 75 3.28 -16.07 -22.32
C VAL A 75 3.95 -14.88 -21.65
N LEU A 76 3.16 -13.91 -21.16
CA LEU A 76 3.72 -12.76 -20.46
C LEU A 76 4.44 -13.18 -19.17
N THR A 77 3.83 -14.05 -18.36
CA THR A 77 4.46 -14.52 -17.13
C THR A 77 5.77 -15.25 -17.40
N GLN A 78 5.83 -16.09 -18.45
CA GLN A 78 7.07 -16.77 -18.81
C GLN A 78 8.15 -15.80 -19.29
N ASN A 79 7.81 -14.80 -20.11
CA ASN A 79 8.75 -13.80 -20.59
C ASN A 79 9.30 -12.94 -19.44
N VAL A 80 8.43 -12.49 -18.54
CA VAL A 80 8.80 -11.69 -17.37
C VAL A 80 9.65 -12.52 -16.40
N LYS A 81 9.27 -13.79 -16.17
CA LYS A 81 10.04 -14.74 -15.37
C LYS A 81 11.49 -14.84 -15.85
N VAL A 82 11.66 -15.11 -17.15
CA VAL A 82 13.01 -15.27 -17.75
C VAL A 82 13.78 -13.94 -17.68
N ARG A 83 13.13 -12.83 -18.03
CA ARG A 83 13.76 -11.52 -18.11
C ARG A 83 14.29 -11.03 -16.75
N TYR A 84 13.54 -11.29 -15.67
CA TYR A 84 13.86 -10.76 -14.33
C TYR A 84 14.28 -11.84 -13.34
N GLY A 85 14.41 -13.09 -13.78
CA GLY A 85 14.85 -14.19 -12.91
C GLY A 85 13.87 -14.51 -11.78
N LEU A 86 12.56 -14.38 -12.01
CA LEU A 86 11.56 -14.58 -10.96
C LEU A 86 11.45 -16.06 -10.58
N ALA A 87 11.34 -16.31 -9.28
CA ALA A 87 11.07 -17.65 -8.76
C ALA A 87 9.66 -18.12 -9.19
N PRO A 88 9.49 -19.38 -9.61
CA PRO A 88 8.19 -19.88 -10.06
C PRO A 88 7.10 -19.77 -8.99
N GLU A 89 7.48 -19.86 -7.73
CA GLU A 89 6.59 -19.91 -6.56
C GLU A 89 5.82 -18.62 -6.33
N ILE A 90 6.33 -17.49 -6.83
CA ILE A 90 5.66 -16.18 -6.70
C ILE A 90 4.80 -15.85 -7.91
N ILE A 91 4.70 -16.72 -8.93
CA ILE A 91 3.95 -16.46 -10.16
C ILE A 91 2.56 -17.08 -10.07
N TYR A 92 1.55 -16.24 -10.26
CA TYR A 92 0.14 -16.59 -10.16
C TYR A 92 -0.61 -16.29 -11.45
N HIS A 93 -1.67 -17.10 -11.73
CA HIS A 93 -2.59 -16.93 -12.85
C HIS A 93 -4.03 -16.66 -12.38
N ASN A 94 -4.22 -16.52 -11.07
CA ASN A 94 -5.47 -16.12 -10.45
C ASN A 94 -5.15 -15.07 -9.39
N LEU A 95 -5.74 -13.88 -9.53
CA LEU A 95 -5.48 -12.73 -8.67
C LEU A 95 -5.92 -13.01 -7.22
N GLU A 96 -7.15 -13.46 -7.04
CA GLU A 96 -7.73 -13.73 -5.73
C GLU A 96 -6.87 -14.72 -4.94
N LYS A 97 -6.47 -15.83 -5.61
CA LYS A 97 -5.58 -16.82 -5.02
C LYS A 97 -4.25 -16.20 -4.57
N MET A 98 -3.64 -15.37 -5.42
CA MET A 98 -2.40 -14.68 -5.05
C MET A 98 -2.61 -13.83 -3.79
N LEU A 99 -3.65 -12.98 -3.78
CA LEU A 99 -3.90 -12.08 -2.67
C LEU A 99 -4.15 -12.83 -1.34
N ASP A 100 -4.87 -13.95 -1.41
CA ASP A 100 -5.21 -14.76 -0.23
C ASP A 100 -4.01 -15.54 0.32
N GLU A 101 -3.12 -16.03 -0.56
CA GLU A 101 -1.94 -16.80 -0.15
C GLU A 101 -0.79 -15.92 0.33
N VAL A 102 -0.43 -14.87 -0.43
CA VAL A 102 0.75 -14.06 -0.08
C VAL A 102 0.43 -12.86 0.82
N LYS A 103 -0.83 -12.44 0.89
CA LYS A 103 -1.32 -11.33 1.74
C LYS A 103 -0.41 -10.11 1.66
N PRO A 104 -0.29 -9.47 0.49
CA PRO A 104 0.56 -8.31 0.32
C PRO A 104 -0.02 -7.11 1.07
N GLU A 105 0.83 -6.15 1.45
CA GLU A 105 0.40 -4.86 2.01
C GLU A 105 -0.03 -3.90 0.90
N ALA A 106 0.60 -4.02 -0.27
CA ALA A 106 0.28 -3.21 -1.45
C ALA A 106 0.37 -4.03 -2.75
N VAL A 107 -0.40 -3.60 -3.75
CA VAL A 107 -0.36 -4.11 -5.12
C VAL A 107 -0.09 -2.97 -6.08
N VAL A 108 0.81 -3.19 -7.04
CA VAL A 108 1.00 -2.30 -8.19
C VAL A 108 0.43 -2.94 -9.44
N ALA A 109 -0.44 -2.23 -10.17
CA ALA A 109 -1.14 -2.74 -11.34
C ALA A 109 -0.51 -2.21 -12.63
N PHE A 110 0.13 -3.11 -13.40
CA PHE A 110 0.75 -2.86 -14.69
C PHE A 110 0.06 -3.62 -15.84
N GLY A 111 -1.21 -3.95 -15.66
CA GLY A 111 -2.08 -4.53 -16.68
C GLY A 111 -2.65 -3.51 -17.62
N SER A 112 -3.77 -3.84 -18.28
CA SER A 112 -4.52 -2.88 -19.06
C SER A 112 -5.25 -1.88 -18.15
N ILE A 113 -5.50 -0.66 -18.64
CA ILE A 113 -6.26 0.37 -17.90
C ILE A 113 -7.66 -0.14 -17.54
N PHE A 114 -8.23 -1.02 -18.37
CA PHE A 114 -9.53 -1.63 -18.12
C PHE A 114 -9.51 -2.52 -16.87
N ASP A 115 -8.39 -3.19 -16.60
CA ASP A 115 -8.24 -4.13 -15.49
C ASP A 115 -8.00 -3.43 -14.14
N HIS A 116 -7.73 -2.12 -14.12
CA HIS A 116 -7.46 -1.38 -12.88
C HIS A 116 -8.62 -1.51 -11.87
N LEU A 117 -9.88 -1.38 -12.34
CA LEU A 117 -11.05 -1.54 -11.46
C LEU A 117 -11.10 -2.94 -10.84
N MET A 118 -10.89 -3.98 -11.64
CA MET A 118 -10.86 -5.37 -11.15
C MET A 118 -9.81 -5.57 -10.05
N VAL A 119 -8.62 -5.00 -10.22
CA VAL A 119 -7.56 -5.09 -9.21
C VAL A 119 -7.97 -4.37 -7.93
N VAL A 120 -8.56 -3.18 -8.02
CA VAL A 120 -9.03 -2.43 -6.84
C VAL A 120 -10.18 -3.17 -6.14
N GLU A 121 -11.13 -3.76 -6.90
CA GLU A 121 -12.23 -4.55 -6.35
C GLU A 121 -11.73 -5.80 -5.59
N ALA A 122 -10.67 -6.42 -6.08
CA ALA A 122 -10.06 -7.56 -5.40
C ALA A 122 -9.28 -7.16 -4.14
N CYS A 123 -8.53 -6.06 -4.20
CA CYS A 123 -7.63 -5.62 -3.13
C CYS A 123 -8.36 -4.90 -1.99
N ALA A 124 -9.29 -4.00 -2.31
CA ALA A 124 -9.90 -3.11 -1.31
C ALA A 124 -10.58 -3.85 -0.15
N PRO A 125 -11.41 -4.90 -0.38
CA PRO A 125 -12.04 -5.64 0.72
C PRO A 125 -11.04 -6.36 1.66
N ARG A 126 -9.79 -6.54 1.19
CA ARG A 126 -8.70 -7.15 1.95
C ARG A 126 -7.84 -6.14 2.69
N GLY A 127 -8.16 -4.84 2.57
CA GLY A 127 -7.35 -3.77 3.16
C GLY A 127 -5.99 -3.58 2.47
N ILE A 128 -5.83 -4.06 1.23
CA ILE A 128 -4.59 -3.98 0.47
C ILE A 128 -4.55 -2.66 -0.31
N HIS A 129 -3.49 -1.88 -0.13
CA HIS A 129 -3.27 -0.64 -0.85
C HIS A 129 -2.99 -0.89 -2.33
N VAL A 130 -3.41 0.03 -3.21
CA VAL A 130 -3.25 -0.16 -4.66
C VAL A 130 -2.63 1.07 -5.31
N MET A 131 -1.62 0.85 -6.13
CA MET A 131 -1.16 1.82 -7.12
C MET A 131 -1.46 1.26 -8.52
N VAL A 132 -2.11 2.05 -9.36
CA VAL A 132 -2.40 1.67 -10.75
C VAL A 132 -1.57 2.53 -11.71
N GLU A 133 -1.25 1.98 -12.86
CA GLU A 133 -0.62 2.72 -13.96
C GLU A 133 -1.53 3.86 -14.44
N LYS A 134 -0.92 4.90 -15.01
CA LYS A 134 -1.71 6.00 -15.63
C LYS A 134 -2.32 5.54 -16.97
N PRO A 135 -3.47 6.10 -17.35
CA PRO A 135 -4.39 6.90 -16.54
C PRO A 135 -5.16 6.04 -15.52
N LEU A 136 -5.71 6.67 -14.48
CA LEU A 136 -6.39 5.99 -13.38
C LEU A 136 -7.42 4.94 -13.85
N ALA A 137 -8.26 5.29 -14.83
CA ALA A 137 -9.36 4.45 -15.28
C ALA A 137 -9.77 4.76 -16.73
N VAL A 138 -10.51 3.83 -17.35
CA VAL A 138 -11.04 3.98 -18.72
C VAL A 138 -12.30 4.86 -18.78
N SER A 139 -12.98 5.08 -17.66
CA SER A 139 -14.22 5.87 -17.60
C SER A 139 -14.39 6.56 -16.25
N MET A 140 -15.25 7.58 -16.19
CA MET A 140 -15.63 8.23 -14.93
C MET A 140 -16.37 7.30 -14.00
N GLU A 141 -17.10 6.31 -14.51
CA GLU A 141 -17.77 5.29 -13.71
C GLU A 141 -16.75 4.43 -12.98
N HIS A 142 -15.75 3.90 -13.69
CA HIS A 142 -14.66 3.15 -13.08
C HIS A 142 -13.92 3.99 -12.03
N ALA A 143 -13.55 5.23 -12.36
CA ALA A 143 -12.85 6.11 -11.43
C ALA A 143 -13.64 6.36 -10.14
N LYS A 144 -14.94 6.65 -10.24
CA LYS A 144 -15.83 6.83 -9.08
C LYS A 144 -15.92 5.55 -8.24
N ARG A 145 -16.11 4.40 -8.89
CA ARG A 145 -16.18 3.12 -8.20
C ARG A 145 -14.90 2.78 -7.45
N MET A 146 -13.75 3.03 -8.06
CA MET A 146 -12.45 2.84 -7.42
C MET A 146 -12.27 3.76 -6.21
N ALA A 147 -12.68 5.04 -6.31
CA ALA A 147 -12.62 5.99 -5.20
C ALA A 147 -13.53 5.57 -4.04
N GLU A 148 -14.78 5.15 -4.33
CA GLU A 148 -15.73 4.64 -3.33
C GLU A 148 -15.18 3.42 -2.58
N LEU A 149 -14.53 2.50 -3.29
CA LEU A 149 -13.90 1.33 -2.69
C LEU A 149 -12.73 1.71 -1.80
N ALA A 150 -11.89 2.63 -2.24
CA ALA A 150 -10.75 3.10 -1.47
C ALA A 150 -11.21 3.79 -0.17
N GLU A 151 -12.21 4.65 -0.25
CA GLU A 151 -12.80 5.33 0.92
C GLU A 151 -13.46 4.32 1.87
N LYS A 152 -14.33 3.44 1.34
CA LYS A 152 -15.06 2.44 2.13
C LYS A 152 -14.14 1.51 2.91
N HIS A 153 -13.04 1.08 2.29
CA HIS A 153 -12.13 0.10 2.88
C HIS A 153 -10.86 0.74 3.47
N GLN A 154 -10.78 2.08 3.48
CA GLN A 154 -9.67 2.86 4.06
C GLN A 154 -8.31 2.44 3.51
N ILE A 155 -8.22 2.20 2.20
CA ILE A 155 -6.98 1.92 1.49
C ILE A 155 -6.46 3.15 0.76
N PHE A 156 -5.16 3.23 0.55
CA PHE A 156 -4.58 4.18 -0.39
C PHE A 156 -4.79 3.67 -1.82
N LEU A 157 -5.33 4.53 -2.68
CA LEU A 157 -5.40 4.33 -4.12
C LEU A 157 -4.56 5.41 -4.79
N LEU A 158 -3.50 5.01 -5.44
CA LEU A 158 -2.54 5.89 -6.10
C LEU A 158 -2.56 5.65 -7.61
N THR A 159 -2.22 6.68 -8.38
CA THR A 159 -1.95 6.57 -9.82
C THR A 159 -0.49 6.87 -10.06
N ASP A 160 0.18 6.03 -10.85
CA ASP A 160 1.60 6.19 -11.18
C ASP A 160 1.82 7.32 -12.20
N TYR A 161 1.75 8.55 -11.73
CA TYR A 161 2.19 9.73 -12.46
C TYR A 161 3.69 9.94 -12.24
N GLU A 162 4.51 9.02 -12.71
CA GLU A 162 5.95 8.94 -12.48
C GLU A 162 6.70 10.25 -12.70
N THR A 163 6.32 10.99 -13.74
CA THR A 163 6.95 12.28 -14.09
C THR A 163 6.82 13.33 -13.01
N SER A 164 5.83 13.22 -12.11
CA SER A 164 5.69 14.11 -10.96
C SER A 164 6.87 14.02 -9.98
N TRP A 165 7.56 12.89 -9.98
CA TRP A 165 8.68 12.59 -9.07
C TRP A 165 10.06 12.83 -9.70
N TYR A 166 10.11 13.24 -10.97
CA TYR A 166 11.38 13.51 -11.64
C TYR A 166 12.08 14.74 -11.05
N PRO A 167 13.40 14.68 -10.85
CA PRO A 167 14.18 15.86 -10.40
C PRO A 167 13.98 17.08 -11.32
N THR A 168 13.79 16.86 -12.64
CA THR A 168 13.51 17.91 -13.60
C THR A 168 12.17 18.60 -13.34
N THR A 169 11.13 17.87 -12.94
CA THR A 169 9.82 18.43 -12.57
C THR A 169 9.95 19.27 -11.31
N ALA A 170 10.63 18.76 -10.28
CA ALA A 170 10.89 19.51 -9.05
C ALA A 170 11.69 20.79 -9.31
N GLN A 171 12.70 20.74 -10.16
CA GLN A 171 13.49 21.91 -10.55
C GLN A 171 12.64 22.93 -11.33
N SER A 172 11.81 22.47 -12.28
CA SER A 172 10.92 23.36 -13.05
C SER A 172 9.93 24.07 -12.13
N LEU A 173 9.31 23.36 -11.20
CA LEU A 173 8.40 23.96 -10.20
C LEU A 173 9.12 25.02 -9.34
N LYS A 174 10.35 24.74 -8.92
CA LYS A 174 11.17 25.72 -8.18
C LYS A 174 11.42 26.97 -9.03
N MET A 175 11.86 26.83 -10.26
CA MET A 175 12.13 27.93 -11.19
C MET A 175 10.89 28.80 -11.41
N VAL A 176 9.72 28.21 -11.59
CA VAL A 176 8.45 28.91 -11.80
C VAL A 176 7.99 29.63 -10.53
N HIS A 177 7.90 28.92 -9.40
CA HIS A 177 7.23 29.43 -8.21
C HIS A 177 8.14 30.18 -7.25
N LYS A 178 9.44 29.86 -7.20
CA LYS A 178 10.38 30.47 -6.26
C LYS A 178 11.30 31.47 -6.93
N ASP A 179 11.82 31.14 -8.11
CA ASP A 179 12.85 31.94 -8.76
C ASP A 179 12.25 32.96 -9.74
N GLY A 180 10.92 32.93 -9.99
CA GLY A 180 10.21 33.87 -10.85
C GLY A 180 10.64 33.83 -12.32
N PHE A 181 11.19 32.69 -12.79
CA PHE A 181 11.81 32.56 -14.10
C PHE A 181 10.87 32.86 -15.26
N VAL A 182 9.57 32.60 -15.10
CA VAL A 182 8.55 32.87 -16.14
C VAL A 182 7.78 34.18 -15.91
N GLY A 183 8.15 34.98 -14.90
CA GLY A 183 7.46 36.21 -14.53
C GLY A 183 6.18 35.95 -13.71
N LYS A 184 5.23 36.90 -13.76
CA LYS A 184 3.90 36.71 -13.14
C LYS A 184 3.10 35.73 -14.00
N LEU A 185 2.61 34.66 -13.36
CA LEU A 185 1.58 33.78 -13.89
C LEU A 185 0.21 34.41 -13.71
#